data_3547ad5b20e14fe779a2f39a849380cf
#
_entry.id   3547ad5b20e14fe779a2f39a849380cf
#
_cell.length_a   1.000
_cell.length_b   1.000
_cell.length_c   1.000
_cell.angle_alpha   90.00
_cell.angle_beta   90.00
_cell.angle_gamma   90.00
#
_symmetry.space_group_name_H-M   'P 1'
#
loop_
_entity.id
_entity.type
_entity.pdbx_description
1 polymer ?
#
loop_
_entity_poly.entity_id
_entity_poly.type
_entity_poly.pdbx_seq_one_letter_code
_entity_poly.pdbx_strand_id
1 'polypeptide(L)'
;MMRKFIFTLVAILSLTTLAQNAHRTIYRYRVTLTDKKGTPFSVKHPEQFLSPKAIARRAKFHLRVDHHDLPISPHYLDALRQQGVRIFNLSKWNNTVQIEVNDTTLLTGVRRLPFVKSTEMVYDSSFAPPATSPHDRKSQIKDRVFEVSDFYGAGAAQTDMLNLRPLHEAGFRGQGMTIAVIDGGFYNTDTIAAFQSTKILGTRNFARPGSSVY
;
A
#
# COMPACT_ATOMS: atom_id res chain seq x y z
N MET A 1 25.45 -20.88 -50.71
CA MET A 1 24.57 -19.73 -50.47
C MET A 1 23.66 -19.88 -49.22
N MET A 2 23.12 -21.03 -48.91
CA MET A 2 22.21 -21.29 -47.79
C MET A 2 22.80 -20.96 -46.38
N ARG A 3 24.08 -21.23 -46.09
CA ARG A 3 24.69 -21.01 -44.79
C ARG A 3 24.79 -19.51 -44.39
N LYS A 4 24.97 -18.63 -45.37
CA LYS A 4 25.03 -17.15 -45.10
C LYS A 4 23.64 -16.58 -44.78
N PHE A 5 22.56 -17.11 -45.34
CA PHE A 5 21.19 -16.67 -45.07
C PHE A 5 20.73 -17.08 -43.67
N ILE A 6 21.17 -18.23 -43.16
CA ILE A 6 20.81 -18.69 -41.80
C ILE A 6 21.46 -17.78 -40.72
N PHE A 7 22.72 -17.38 -40.92
CA PHE A 7 23.38 -16.48 -39.98
C PHE A 7 22.74 -15.05 -39.93
N THR A 8 22.29 -14.55 -41.08
CA THR A 8 21.62 -13.25 -41.15
C THR A 8 20.24 -13.30 -40.48
N LEU A 9 19.50 -14.40 -40.67
CA LEU A 9 18.18 -14.58 -40.03
C LEU A 9 18.28 -14.72 -38.51
N VAL A 10 19.27 -15.44 -38.00
CA VAL A 10 19.53 -15.61 -36.57
C VAL A 10 19.97 -14.26 -35.93
N ALA A 11 20.78 -13.47 -36.63
CA ALA A 11 21.18 -12.14 -36.15
C ALA A 11 20.02 -11.15 -36.10
N ILE A 12 19.09 -11.19 -37.03
CA ILE A 12 17.88 -10.35 -37.01
C ILE A 12 16.92 -10.80 -35.89
N LEU A 13 16.75 -12.09 -35.64
CA LEU A 13 15.94 -12.59 -34.54
C LEU A 13 16.52 -12.23 -33.18
N SER A 14 17.85 -12.21 -33.01
CA SER A 14 18.49 -11.81 -31.75
C SER A 14 18.43 -10.29 -31.51
N LEU A 15 18.38 -9.46 -32.54
CA LEU A 15 18.18 -8.01 -32.38
C LEU A 15 16.74 -7.67 -31.94
N THR A 16 15.74 -8.41 -32.40
CA THR A 16 14.33 -8.17 -32.01
C THR A 16 14.05 -8.57 -30.56
N THR A 17 14.76 -9.54 -30.00
CA THR A 17 14.64 -9.92 -28.57
C THR A 17 15.33 -8.94 -27.63
N LEU A 18 16.36 -8.22 -28.07
CA LEU A 18 17.01 -7.17 -27.28
C LEU A 18 16.18 -5.88 -27.18
N ALA A 19 15.32 -5.61 -28.15
CA ALA A 19 14.46 -4.42 -28.15
C ALA A 19 13.23 -4.55 -27.21
N GLN A 20 12.90 -5.74 -26.71
CA GLN A 20 11.71 -5.97 -25.87
C GLN A 20 11.92 -5.69 -24.38
N ASN A 21 13.14 -5.42 -23.93
CA ASN A 21 13.44 -5.07 -22.54
C ASN A 21 13.60 -3.55 -22.29
N ALA A 22 13.03 -2.71 -23.15
CA ALA A 22 12.87 -1.32 -22.79
C ALA A 22 12.00 -1.25 -21.53
N HIS A 23 12.59 -0.97 -20.38
CA HIS A 23 11.88 -0.70 -19.14
C HIS A 23 10.83 0.37 -19.42
N ARG A 24 9.56 -0.04 -19.62
CA ARG A 24 8.47 0.92 -19.79
C ARG A 24 8.37 1.70 -18.49
N THR A 25 8.58 3.00 -18.56
CA THR A 25 8.37 3.89 -17.42
C THR A 25 6.93 3.76 -16.94
N ILE A 26 6.77 3.55 -15.65
CA ILE A 26 5.46 3.45 -14.99
C ILE A 26 5.22 4.75 -14.25
N TYR A 27 4.09 5.36 -14.52
CA TYR A 27 3.61 6.54 -13.80
C TYR A 27 2.39 6.18 -12.98
N ARG A 28 2.27 6.73 -11.77
CA ARG A 28 1.04 6.63 -10.99
C ARG A 28 0.49 8.02 -10.70
N TYR A 29 -0.81 8.14 -10.90
CA TYR A 29 -1.54 9.37 -10.66
C TYR A 29 -2.61 9.15 -9.62
N ARG A 30 -2.73 10.11 -8.70
CA ARG A 30 -3.88 10.24 -7.83
C ARG A 30 -4.97 11.00 -8.57
N VAL A 31 -6.09 10.36 -8.82
CA VAL A 31 -7.30 10.95 -9.40
C VAL A 31 -8.24 11.28 -8.25
N THR A 32 -8.53 12.56 -8.04
CA THR A 32 -9.51 13.02 -7.06
C THR A 32 -10.87 13.10 -7.74
N LEU A 33 -11.88 12.50 -7.10
CA LEU A 33 -13.25 12.45 -7.61
C LEU A 33 -14.11 13.55 -6.95
N THR A 34 -15.12 14.03 -7.66
CA THR A 34 -16.04 15.08 -7.17
C THR A 34 -16.93 14.58 -6.06
N ASP A 35 -17.47 13.37 -6.22
CA ASP A 35 -18.46 12.77 -5.32
C ASP A 35 -18.44 11.23 -5.41
N LYS A 36 -19.45 10.58 -4.85
CA LYS A 36 -19.66 9.13 -4.91
C LYS A 36 -21.02 8.75 -5.53
N LYS A 37 -21.56 9.60 -6.40
CA LYS A 37 -22.85 9.34 -7.04
C LYS A 37 -22.86 8.01 -7.78
N GLY A 38 -24.00 7.33 -7.76
CA GLY A 38 -24.15 6.02 -8.38
C GLY A 38 -23.49 4.87 -7.60
N THR A 39 -23.02 5.09 -6.35
CA THR A 39 -22.70 3.98 -5.47
C THR A 39 -23.97 3.21 -5.10
N PRO A 40 -23.98 1.88 -5.14
CA PRO A 40 -25.14 1.08 -4.74
C PRO A 40 -25.33 1.01 -3.21
N PHE A 41 -24.36 1.56 -2.45
CA PHE A 41 -24.36 1.48 -1.00
C PHE A 41 -25.04 2.69 -0.35
N SER A 42 -25.62 2.48 0.83
CA SER A 42 -26.28 3.52 1.63
C SER A 42 -25.73 3.53 3.05
N VAL A 43 -25.53 4.71 3.62
CA VAL A 43 -25.14 4.87 5.03
C VAL A 43 -26.16 4.27 6.01
N LYS A 44 -27.38 4.04 5.57
CA LYS A 44 -28.43 3.37 6.36
C LYS A 44 -28.20 1.85 6.49
N HIS A 45 -27.38 1.27 5.61
CA HIS A 45 -27.07 -0.16 5.55
C HIS A 45 -25.55 -0.36 5.59
N PRO A 46 -24.87 0.03 6.70
CA PRO A 46 -23.41 -0.03 6.81
C PRO A 46 -22.85 -1.46 6.76
N GLU A 47 -23.64 -2.46 7.09
CA GLU A 47 -23.28 -3.88 7.04
C GLU A 47 -22.93 -4.36 5.62
N GLN A 48 -23.36 -3.64 4.58
CA GLN A 48 -23.06 -3.97 3.20
C GLN A 48 -21.62 -3.61 2.78
N PHE A 49 -20.95 -2.73 3.51
CA PHE A 49 -19.62 -2.21 3.13
C PHE A 49 -18.64 -2.00 4.31
N LEU A 50 -19.10 -2.16 5.54
CA LEU A 50 -18.26 -2.16 6.75
C LEU A 50 -18.26 -3.54 7.39
N SER A 51 -17.10 -3.94 7.93
CA SER A 51 -17.03 -5.17 8.70
C SER A 51 -17.83 -5.05 10.03
N PRO A 52 -18.34 -6.15 10.59
CA PRO A 52 -19.01 -6.15 11.89
C PRO A 52 -18.15 -5.50 12.99
N LYS A 53 -16.82 -5.74 12.97
CA LYS A 53 -15.87 -5.12 13.90
C LYS A 53 -15.80 -3.59 13.73
N ALA A 54 -15.85 -3.08 12.50
CA ALA A 54 -15.85 -1.65 12.23
C ALA A 54 -17.15 -0.99 12.72
N ILE A 55 -18.29 -1.66 12.53
CA ILE A 55 -19.59 -1.19 13.02
C ILE A 55 -19.60 -1.17 14.55
N ALA A 56 -19.19 -2.25 15.21
CA ALA A 56 -19.14 -2.34 16.67
C ALA A 56 -18.23 -1.28 17.29
N ARG A 57 -17.05 -1.02 16.68
CA ARG A 57 -16.15 0.05 17.12
C ARG A 57 -16.80 1.43 17.02
N ARG A 58 -17.52 1.73 15.92
CA ARG A 58 -18.23 3.00 15.78
C ARG A 58 -19.32 3.16 16.82
N ALA A 59 -20.09 2.11 17.07
CA ALA A 59 -21.12 2.12 18.12
C ALA A 59 -20.50 2.37 19.50
N LYS A 60 -19.40 1.71 19.84
CA LYS A 60 -18.69 1.88 21.12
C LYS A 60 -18.23 3.33 21.35
N PHE A 61 -17.81 4.02 20.31
CA PHE A 61 -17.30 5.39 20.40
C PHE A 61 -18.28 6.46 19.91
N HIS A 62 -19.55 6.09 19.72
CA HIS A 62 -20.62 6.99 19.24
C HIS A 62 -20.29 7.69 17.91
N LEU A 63 -19.52 7.02 17.04
CA LEU A 63 -19.14 7.53 15.73
C LEU A 63 -20.21 7.18 14.70
N ARG A 64 -20.73 8.19 14.01
CA ARG A 64 -21.71 7.97 12.95
C ARG A 64 -21.04 7.41 11.69
N VAL A 65 -21.80 6.57 10.97
CA VAL A 65 -21.43 6.20 9.58
C VAL A 65 -21.90 7.33 8.68
N ASP A 66 -21.02 7.85 7.86
CA ASP A 66 -21.31 8.95 6.95
C ASP A 66 -20.87 8.67 5.50
N HIS A 67 -20.97 9.67 4.63
CA HIS A 67 -20.65 9.54 3.21
C HIS A 67 -19.17 9.23 2.94
N HIS A 68 -18.24 9.55 3.86
CA HIS A 68 -16.82 9.20 3.71
C HIS A 68 -16.60 7.69 3.83
N ASP A 69 -17.46 7.00 4.58
CA ASP A 69 -17.40 5.56 4.73
C ASP A 69 -17.85 4.79 3.47
N LEU A 70 -18.68 5.42 2.62
CA LEU A 70 -19.18 4.78 1.41
C LEU A 70 -18.01 4.40 0.47
N PRO A 71 -18.07 3.24 -0.18
CA PRO A 71 -17.15 2.90 -1.25
C PRO A 71 -17.21 3.89 -2.41
N ILE A 72 -16.14 3.99 -3.17
CA ILE A 72 -16.13 4.72 -4.44
C ILE A 72 -17.12 4.05 -5.39
N SER A 73 -17.86 4.85 -6.17
CA SER A 73 -18.83 4.36 -7.13
C SER A 73 -18.20 3.36 -8.11
N PRO A 74 -18.70 2.11 -8.22
CA PRO A 74 -18.22 1.15 -9.21
C PRO A 74 -18.29 1.69 -10.64
N HIS A 75 -19.33 2.46 -10.96
CA HIS A 75 -19.47 3.11 -12.26
C HIS A 75 -18.29 4.04 -12.60
N TYR A 76 -17.78 4.80 -11.61
CA TYR A 76 -16.59 5.63 -11.81
C TYR A 76 -15.34 4.80 -12.04
N LEU A 77 -15.20 3.68 -11.32
CA LEU A 77 -14.06 2.77 -11.49
C LEU A 77 -14.07 2.13 -12.88
N ASP A 78 -15.24 1.75 -13.38
CA ASP A 78 -15.37 1.15 -14.70
C ASP A 78 -15.13 2.18 -15.82
N ALA A 79 -15.63 3.40 -15.66
CA ALA A 79 -15.35 4.48 -16.60
C ALA A 79 -13.84 4.84 -16.66
N LEU A 80 -13.14 4.80 -15.52
CA LEU A 80 -11.68 4.95 -15.50
C LEU A 80 -10.97 3.79 -16.24
N ARG A 81 -11.37 2.54 -16.00
CA ARG A 81 -10.81 1.37 -16.71
C ARG A 81 -11.00 1.46 -18.23
N GLN A 82 -12.15 1.96 -18.67
CA GLN A 82 -12.45 2.18 -20.10
C GLN A 82 -11.51 3.19 -20.77
N GLN A 83 -10.85 4.07 -19.99
CA GLN A 83 -9.79 4.93 -20.51
C GLN A 83 -8.44 4.19 -20.71
N GLY A 84 -8.38 2.87 -20.49
CA GLY A 84 -7.17 2.07 -20.66
C GLY A 84 -6.19 2.15 -19.48
N VAL A 85 -6.60 2.73 -18.35
CA VAL A 85 -5.74 2.85 -17.17
C VAL A 85 -5.94 1.68 -16.20
N ARG A 86 -4.89 1.30 -15.50
CA ARG A 86 -4.97 0.30 -14.44
C ARG A 86 -5.25 0.97 -13.09
N ILE A 87 -6.28 0.52 -12.40
CA ILE A 87 -6.53 0.96 -11.02
C ILE A 87 -5.51 0.27 -10.11
N PHE A 88 -4.76 1.07 -9.35
CA PHE A 88 -3.71 0.61 -8.45
C PHE A 88 -4.17 0.55 -7.01
N ASN A 89 -4.70 1.66 -6.46
CA ASN A 89 -5.23 1.74 -5.10
C ASN A 89 -6.48 2.62 -5.05
N LEU A 90 -7.26 2.46 -3.97
CA LEU A 90 -8.48 3.21 -3.71
C LEU A 90 -8.43 3.82 -2.30
N SER A 91 -8.88 5.06 -2.16
CA SER A 91 -9.10 5.68 -0.86
C SER A 91 -10.54 6.21 -0.77
N LYS A 92 -11.40 5.47 -0.10
CA LYS A 92 -12.80 5.89 0.10
C LYS A 92 -12.92 7.18 0.91
N TRP A 93 -12.06 7.38 1.90
CA TRP A 93 -12.08 8.54 2.78
C TRP A 93 -11.71 9.84 2.05
N ASN A 94 -10.67 9.79 1.23
CA ASN A 94 -10.24 10.93 0.43
C ASN A 94 -10.97 11.04 -0.91
N ASN A 95 -11.84 10.06 -1.21
CA ASN A 95 -12.53 9.94 -2.49
C ASN A 95 -11.55 10.02 -3.68
N THR A 96 -10.48 9.23 -3.62
CA THR A 96 -9.42 9.22 -4.63
C THR A 96 -9.17 7.82 -5.16
N VAL A 97 -8.78 7.76 -6.43
CA VAL A 97 -8.35 6.54 -7.13
C VAL A 97 -6.90 6.75 -7.56
N GLN A 98 -6.02 5.84 -7.19
CA GLN A 98 -4.68 5.81 -7.75
C GLN A 98 -4.69 4.93 -8.99
N ILE A 99 -4.35 5.52 -10.12
CA ILE A 99 -4.21 4.82 -11.41
C ILE A 99 -2.75 4.67 -11.77
N GLU A 100 -2.46 3.64 -12.55
CA GLU A 100 -1.15 3.37 -13.12
C GLU A 100 -1.23 3.39 -14.65
N VAL A 101 -0.31 4.09 -15.28
CA VAL A 101 -0.19 4.21 -16.73
C VAL A 101 1.26 4.09 -17.17
N ASN A 102 1.48 3.57 -18.36
CA ASN A 102 2.77 3.59 -19.05
C ASN A 102 2.79 4.59 -20.22
N ASP A 103 1.63 5.19 -20.52
CA ASP A 103 1.44 6.24 -21.51
C ASP A 103 0.61 7.37 -20.90
N THR A 104 1.23 8.52 -20.75
CA THR A 104 0.59 9.70 -20.13
C THR A 104 -0.49 10.33 -21.01
N THR A 105 -0.56 10.00 -22.31
CA THR A 105 -1.63 10.47 -23.20
C THR A 105 -3.01 10.01 -22.76
N LEU A 106 -3.11 8.84 -22.09
CA LEU A 106 -4.34 8.31 -21.52
C LEU A 106 -4.99 9.24 -20.49
N LEU A 107 -4.19 10.12 -19.85
CA LEU A 107 -4.70 11.09 -18.88
C LEU A 107 -5.64 12.12 -19.49
N THR A 108 -5.53 12.36 -20.80
CA THR A 108 -6.45 13.27 -21.49
C THR A 108 -7.89 12.75 -21.42
N GLY A 109 -8.10 11.44 -21.62
CA GLY A 109 -9.38 10.80 -21.46
C GLY A 109 -9.87 10.82 -20.01
N VAL A 110 -8.99 10.49 -19.07
CA VAL A 110 -9.30 10.51 -17.63
C VAL A 110 -9.76 11.90 -17.17
N ARG A 111 -9.05 12.97 -17.57
CA ARG A 111 -9.37 14.36 -17.18
C ARG A 111 -10.68 14.88 -17.76
N ARG A 112 -11.18 14.29 -18.85
CA ARG A 112 -12.46 14.65 -19.47
C ARG A 112 -13.67 14.03 -18.77
N LEU A 113 -13.47 13.05 -17.89
CA LEU A 113 -14.56 12.43 -17.17
C LEU A 113 -15.21 13.44 -16.19
N PRO A 114 -16.52 13.64 -16.22
CA PRO A 114 -17.20 14.74 -15.49
C PRO A 114 -17.08 14.62 -13.97
N PHE A 115 -16.78 13.45 -13.47
CA PHE A 115 -16.61 13.19 -12.05
C PHE A 115 -15.13 13.27 -11.59
N VAL A 116 -14.19 13.57 -12.49
CA VAL A 116 -12.78 13.77 -12.15
C VAL A 116 -12.56 15.25 -11.81
N LYS A 117 -12.17 15.52 -10.57
CA LYS A 117 -11.85 16.86 -10.07
C LYS A 117 -10.42 17.29 -10.41
N SER A 118 -9.46 16.39 -10.22
CA SER A 118 -8.04 16.66 -10.48
C SER A 118 -7.26 15.36 -10.65
N THR A 119 -6.10 15.48 -11.29
CA THR A 119 -5.09 14.41 -11.39
C THR A 119 -3.74 14.94 -10.95
N GLU A 120 -3.02 14.20 -10.13
CA GLU A 120 -1.70 14.56 -9.62
C GLU A 120 -0.77 13.35 -9.74
N MET A 121 0.42 13.55 -10.31
CA MET A 121 1.43 12.51 -10.38
C MET A 121 2.01 12.25 -8.99
N VAL A 122 1.98 11.00 -8.54
CA VAL A 122 2.46 10.58 -7.22
C VAL A 122 3.62 9.58 -7.30
N TYR A 123 3.93 9.07 -8.48
CA TYR A 123 5.03 8.16 -8.68
C TYR A 123 5.49 8.17 -10.14
N ASP A 124 6.81 8.16 -10.33
CA ASP A 124 7.48 7.98 -11.60
C ASP A 124 8.62 6.99 -11.40
N SER A 125 8.57 5.86 -12.12
CA SER A 125 9.57 4.80 -11.97
C SER A 125 10.95 5.18 -12.50
N SER A 126 11.07 6.24 -13.30
CA SER A 126 12.37 6.73 -13.79
C SER A 126 13.20 7.35 -12.66
N PHE A 127 12.55 7.87 -11.61
CA PHE A 127 13.19 8.45 -10.43
C PHE A 127 13.25 7.46 -9.25
N ALA A 128 12.65 6.27 -9.39
CA ALA A 128 12.72 5.28 -8.32
C ALA A 128 14.16 4.78 -8.19
N PRO A 129 14.76 4.79 -6.99
CA PRO A 129 16.06 4.16 -6.79
C PRO A 129 15.95 2.68 -7.18
N PRO A 130 17.04 2.09 -7.73
CA PRO A 130 17.07 0.66 -8.02
C PRO A 130 16.55 -0.10 -6.81
N ALA A 131 15.71 -1.13 -7.04
CA ALA A 131 15.24 -1.99 -5.96
C ALA A 131 16.46 -2.69 -5.35
N THR A 132 17.03 -2.10 -4.30
CA THR A 132 18.06 -2.78 -3.50
C THR A 132 17.39 -3.99 -2.87
N SER A 133 17.92 -5.17 -3.17
CA SER A 133 17.50 -6.39 -2.49
C SER A 133 17.66 -6.18 -0.98
N PRO A 134 16.68 -6.54 -0.16
CA PRO A 134 16.80 -6.47 1.28
C PRO A 134 18.01 -7.25 1.82
N HIS A 135 18.54 -8.21 1.04
CA HIS A 135 19.70 -9.01 1.40
C HIS A 135 21.05 -8.29 1.36
N ASP A 136 21.17 -7.13 0.69
CA ASP A 136 22.45 -6.43 0.55
C ASP A 136 22.83 -5.56 1.76
N ARG A 137 21.91 -5.34 2.69
CA ARG A 137 22.23 -4.74 3.97
C ARG A 137 22.53 -5.83 4.99
N LYS A 138 23.73 -6.41 4.94
CA LYS A 138 24.29 -7.05 6.13
C LYS A 138 24.41 -5.96 7.20
N SER A 139 23.40 -5.89 8.06
CA SER A 139 23.43 -5.09 9.26
C SER A 139 24.65 -5.56 10.07
N GLN A 140 25.68 -4.74 10.13
CA GLN A 140 26.73 -4.86 11.15
C GLN A 140 26.15 -4.38 12.48
N ILE A 141 25.09 -5.04 12.93
CA ILE A 141 24.66 -4.94 14.32
C ILE A 141 25.67 -5.81 15.08
N LYS A 142 26.73 -5.17 15.57
CA LYS A 142 27.54 -5.75 16.64
C LYS A 142 26.57 -6.01 17.79
N ASP A 143 26.46 -7.28 18.20
CA ASP A 143 25.71 -7.69 19.37
C ASP A 143 26.27 -6.92 20.59
N ARG A 144 25.65 -5.78 20.88
CA ARG A 144 25.84 -5.13 22.17
C ARG A 144 24.97 -5.93 23.13
N VAL A 145 25.61 -6.77 23.92
CA VAL A 145 24.98 -7.38 25.10
C VAL A 145 24.67 -6.24 26.05
N PHE A 146 23.40 -5.80 26.06
CA PHE A 146 22.87 -4.95 27.11
C PHE A 146 22.49 -5.86 28.27
N GLU A 147 23.11 -5.66 29.45
CA GLU A 147 22.58 -6.23 30.68
C GLU A 147 21.18 -5.60 30.90
N VAL A 148 20.15 -6.38 30.61
CA VAL A 148 18.78 -5.93 30.70
C VAL A 148 18.23 -6.36 32.04
N SER A 149 18.32 -5.50 33.04
CA SER A 149 17.69 -5.70 34.36
C SER A 149 16.21 -5.27 34.40
N ASP A 150 15.69 -4.70 33.32
CA ASP A 150 14.34 -4.10 33.22
C ASP A 150 13.49 -4.85 32.20
N PHE A 151 12.20 -5.07 32.53
CA PHE A 151 11.19 -5.63 31.62
C PHE A 151 11.12 -4.92 30.26
N TYR A 152 11.37 -3.63 30.23
CA TYR A 152 11.32 -2.79 29.00
C TYR A 152 12.60 -2.81 28.19
N GLY A 153 13.67 -3.37 28.72
CA GLY A 153 14.95 -3.50 28.03
C GLY A 153 15.45 -2.17 27.44
N ALA A 154 15.89 -2.20 26.20
CA ALA A 154 16.36 -1.02 25.48
C ALA A 154 15.24 0.03 25.23
N GLY A 155 13.97 -0.34 25.39
CA GLY A 155 12.81 0.55 25.28
C GLY A 155 12.43 1.29 26.57
N ALA A 156 13.17 1.07 27.68
CA ALA A 156 12.86 1.66 28.99
C ALA A 156 12.76 3.21 28.93
N ALA A 157 13.75 3.85 28.32
CA ALA A 157 13.78 5.32 28.23
C ALA A 157 12.55 5.88 27.48
N GLN A 158 12.10 5.26 26.40
CA GLN A 158 10.91 5.67 25.65
C GLN A 158 9.63 5.45 26.47
N THR A 159 9.56 4.32 27.19
CA THR A 159 8.46 4.00 28.08
C THR A 159 8.34 5.02 29.23
N ASP A 160 9.46 5.39 29.81
CA ASP A 160 9.54 6.35 30.92
C ASP A 160 9.24 7.78 30.45
N MET A 161 9.71 8.16 29.27
CA MET A 161 9.41 9.46 28.66
C MET A 161 7.90 9.67 28.47
N LEU A 162 7.14 8.61 28.16
CA LEU A 162 5.69 8.64 28.00
C LEU A 162 4.93 8.34 29.30
N ASN A 163 5.65 8.10 30.42
CA ASN A 163 5.09 7.73 31.71
C ASN A 163 4.12 6.52 31.62
N LEU A 164 4.49 5.49 30.88
CA LEU A 164 3.63 4.33 30.62
C LEU A 164 3.69 3.27 31.73
N ARG A 165 4.74 3.24 32.58
CA ARG A 165 4.88 2.25 33.65
C ARG A 165 3.68 2.18 34.58
N PRO A 166 3.18 3.30 35.14
CA PRO A 166 2.00 3.27 36.02
C PRO A 166 0.77 2.66 35.32
N LEU A 167 0.59 2.91 34.02
CA LEU A 167 -0.53 2.32 33.26
C LEU A 167 -0.37 0.81 33.12
N HIS A 168 0.84 0.33 32.81
CA HIS A 168 1.13 -1.09 32.69
C HIS A 168 1.02 -1.83 34.04
N GLU A 169 1.44 -1.20 35.13
CA GLU A 169 1.29 -1.71 36.50
C GLU A 169 -0.17 -1.80 36.91
N ALA A 170 -0.99 -0.82 36.52
CA ALA A 170 -2.44 -0.85 36.68
C ALA A 170 -3.15 -1.83 35.73
N GLY A 171 -2.41 -2.59 34.89
CA GLY A 171 -2.95 -3.62 34.02
C GLY A 171 -3.42 -3.15 32.64
N PHE A 172 -3.28 -1.87 32.31
CA PHE A 172 -3.65 -1.35 30.98
C PHE A 172 -2.52 -1.61 29.97
N ARG A 173 -2.63 -2.71 29.25
CA ARG A 173 -1.61 -3.19 28.27
C ARG A 173 -2.18 -3.32 26.85
N GLY A 174 -3.32 -2.69 26.56
CA GLY A 174 -3.95 -2.70 25.24
C GLY A 174 -4.72 -3.99 24.91
N GLN A 175 -5.10 -4.79 25.90
CA GLN A 175 -5.86 -6.03 25.68
C GLN A 175 -7.13 -5.75 24.85
N GLY A 176 -7.34 -6.58 23.82
CA GLY A 176 -8.49 -6.43 22.90
C GLY A 176 -8.38 -5.29 21.89
N MET A 177 -7.30 -4.48 21.94
CA MET A 177 -7.07 -3.44 20.95
C MET A 177 -6.43 -4.00 19.69
N THR A 178 -6.78 -3.42 18.55
CA THR A 178 -6.12 -3.69 17.27
C THR A 178 -5.37 -2.45 16.83
N ILE A 179 -4.09 -2.60 16.54
CA ILE A 179 -3.21 -1.52 16.10
C ILE A 179 -2.83 -1.75 14.64
N ALA A 180 -2.92 -0.72 13.81
CA ALA A 180 -2.34 -0.72 12.48
C ALA A 180 -1.00 0.03 12.54
N VAL A 181 0.07 -0.65 12.15
CA VAL A 181 1.39 -0.02 11.99
C VAL A 181 1.62 0.21 10.49
N ILE A 182 1.97 1.43 10.12
CA ILE A 182 2.22 1.83 8.74
C ILE A 182 3.66 2.32 8.66
N ASP A 183 4.47 1.61 7.87
CA ASP A 183 5.91 1.89 7.75
C ASP A 183 6.41 1.54 6.34
N GLY A 184 7.67 1.85 6.06
CA GLY A 184 8.38 1.53 4.82
C GLY A 184 8.70 0.04 4.64
N GLY A 185 8.56 -0.78 5.68
CA GLY A 185 8.76 -2.24 5.69
C GLY A 185 8.89 -2.79 7.10
N PHE A 186 8.77 -4.11 7.22
CA PHE A 186 8.81 -4.84 8.49
C PHE A 186 9.83 -5.98 8.42
N TYR A 187 11.00 -5.67 7.91
CA TYR A 187 12.04 -6.67 7.65
C TYR A 187 12.33 -7.52 8.89
N ASN A 188 12.30 -8.83 8.71
CA ASN A 188 12.52 -9.87 9.75
C ASN A 188 11.54 -9.84 10.94
N THR A 189 10.48 -9.03 10.93
CA THR A 189 9.53 -8.98 12.06
C THR A 189 8.85 -10.33 12.29
N ASP A 190 8.71 -11.15 11.26
CA ASP A 190 8.20 -12.53 11.32
C ASP A 190 9.19 -13.53 11.96
N THR A 191 10.47 -13.18 12.06
CA THR A 191 11.54 -14.07 12.60
C THR A 191 12.13 -13.61 13.92
N ILE A 192 12.00 -12.32 14.25
CA ILE A 192 12.54 -11.75 15.50
C ILE A 192 11.79 -12.32 16.72
N ALA A 193 12.55 -12.89 17.68
CA ALA A 193 11.98 -13.55 18.86
C ALA A 193 11.00 -12.67 19.66
N ALA A 194 11.28 -11.36 19.76
CA ALA A 194 10.42 -10.41 20.47
C ALA A 194 9.00 -10.30 19.90
N PHE A 195 8.77 -10.64 18.63
CA PHE A 195 7.48 -10.57 17.97
C PHE A 195 6.77 -11.91 17.81
N GLN A 196 7.37 -13.02 18.23
CA GLN A 196 6.80 -14.36 18.06
C GLN A 196 5.45 -14.55 18.79
N SER A 197 5.23 -13.82 19.89
CA SER A 197 3.95 -13.82 20.62
C SER A 197 2.94 -12.81 20.08
N THR A 198 3.32 -11.97 19.10
CA THR A 198 2.47 -10.91 18.55
C THR A 198 1.43 -11.52 17.59
N LYS A 199 0.15 -11.29 17.85
CA LYS A 199 -0.91 -11.74 16.95
C LYS A 199 -1.04 -10.79 15.75
N ILE A 200 -0.37 -11.13 14.66
CA ILE A 200 -0.48 -10.40 13.38
C ILE A 200 -1.78 -10.83 12.69
N LEU A 201 -2.71 -9.88 12.51
CA LEU A 201 -4.02 -10.12 11.91
C LEU A 201 -3.99 -10.05 10.38
N GLY A 202 -2.99 -9.39 9.81
CA GLY A 202 -2.81 -9.26 8.37
C GLY A 202 -1.70 -8.28 8.02
N THR A 203 -1.20 -8.42 6.81
CA THR A 203 -0.18 -7.54 6.25
C THR A 203 -0.59 -7.12 4.83
N ARG A 204 -0.14 -5.95 4.40
CA ARG A 204 -0.37 -5.49 3.04
C ARG A 204 0.75 -4.56 2.56
N ASN A 205 1.32 -4.89 1.44
CA ASN A 205 2.27 -4.02 0.75
C ASN A 205 1.51 -3.13 -0.25
N PHE A 206 1.40 -1.83 0.06
CA PHE A 206 0.73 -0.87 -0.80
C PHE A 206 1.66 -0.30 -1.89
N ALA A 207 2.97 -0.34 -1.68
CA ALA A 207 3.95 0.13 -2.65
C ALA A 207 4.19 -0.92 -3.75
N ARG A 208 4.22 -2.21 -3.36
CA ARG A 208 4.43 -3.36 -4.24
C ARG A 208 3.38 -4.43 -3.95
N PRO A 209 2.14 -4.30 -4.48
CA PRO A 209 1.08 -5.27 -4.23
C PRO A 209 1.52 -6.70 -4.59
N GLY A 210 1.21 -7.65 -3.69
CA GLY A 210 1.62 -9.06 -3.84
C GLY A 210 3.02 -9.41 -3.33
N SER A 211 3.85 -8.41 -2.97
CA SER A 211 5.14 -8.67 -2.33
C SER A 211 5.01 -8.77 -0.82
N SER A 212 5.92 -9.50 -0.17
CA SER A 212 6.04 -9.53 1.29
C SER A 212 6.29 -8.14 1.85
N VAL A 213 5.92 -7.94 3.11
CA VAL A 213 6.27 -6.77 3.93
C VAL A 213 7.50 -7.05 4.81
N TYR A 214 7.86 -8.32 4.96
CA TYR A 214 8.99 -8.81 5.75
C TYR A 214 10.30 -8.85 5.01
#